data_80457332a13b8c9d3d15aafc6575d53c
#
_entry.id   80457332a13b8c9d3d15aafc6575d53c
#
_cell.length_a   1.000
_cell.length_b   1.000
_cell.length_c   1.000
_cell.angle_alpha   90.00
_cell.angle_beta   90.00
_cell.angle_gamma   90.00
#
_symmetry.space_group_name_H-M   'P 1'
#
loop_
_entity.id
_entity.type
_entity.pdbx_description
1 polymer ?
#
loop_
_entity_poly.entity_id
_entity_poly.type
_entity_poly.pdbx_seq_one_letter_code
_entity_poly.pdbx_strand_id
1 'polypeptide(L)'
;SPCGDILLGSNDAGLVIADWTHGHHYGDVMKRLGRYLKNPEFTPGHHPVNERAAEELAEYFDGKRKVFDLPLIYYGTEFQKKVWQVLEAVPYATTTTYRELAMRLRMPQSARAVGAAVGLNPFAVIVPCHRVLGTDGSLTGYDGGFAAKKFLLAHEMPDLFPLETELPL
;
A
#
# COMPACT_ATOMS: atom_id res chain seq x y z
N SER A 1 6.69 -3.42 11.76
CA SER A 1 5.33 -2.95 12.02
C SER A 1 4.49 -3.99 12.76
N PRO A 2 3.31 -3.62 13.32
CA PRO A 2 2.41 -4.59 13.97
C PRO A 2 1.91 -5.71 13.04
N CYS A 3 1.94 -5.47 11.72
CA CYS A 3 1.48 -6.43 10.72
C CYS A 3 2.62 -7.22 10.04
N GLY A 4 3.86 -7.03 10.46
CA GLY A 4 5.03 -7.68 9.88
C GLY A 4 6.10 -6.69 9.39
N ASP A 5 7.13 -7.22 8.75
CA ASP A 5 8.27 -6.44 8.31
C ASP A 5 7.99 -5.76 6.96
N ILE A 6 8.33 -4.48 6.88
CA ILE A 6 8.28 -3.68 5.65
C ILE A 6 9.70 -3.36 5.22
N LEU A 7 10.05 -3.73 3.98
CA LEU A 7 11.27 -3.29 3.34
C LEU A 7 11.10 -1.87 2.83
N LEU A 8 12.04 -0.99 3.17
CA LEU A 8 12.13 0.35 2.64
C LEU A 8 13.35 0.46 1.72
N GLY A 9 13.14 0.97 0.53
CA GLY A 9 14.19 1.22 -0.44
C GLY A 9 14.02 2.59 -1.12
N SER A 10 15.12 3.30 -1.28
CA SER A 10 15.14 4.63 -1.91
C SER A 10 16.35 4.80 -2.81
N ASN A 11 16.30 5.84 -3.61
CA ASN A 11 17.42 6.41 -4.33
C ASN A 11 17.42 7.93 -4.13
N ASP A 12 18.34 8.64 -4.79
CA ASP A 12 18.47 10.11 -4.66
C ASP A 12 17.18 10.87 -5.05
N ALA A 13 16.30 10.28 -5.87
CA ALA A 13 15.04 10.89 -6.28
C ALA A 13 13.93 10.72 -5.25
N GLY A 14 13.94 9.64 -4.45
CA GLY A 14 12.91 9.39 -3.44
C GLY A 14 12.74 7.92 -3.05
N LEU A 15 11.64 7.62 -2.40
CA LEU A 15 11.24 6.27 -2.01
C LEU A 15 10.79 5.48 -3.25
N VAL A 16 11.35 4.30 -3.45
CA VAL A 16 11.04 3.43 -4.61
C VAL A 16 10.26 2.18 -4.22
N ILE A 17 10.34 1.78 -2.95
CA ILE A 17 9.60 0.66 -2.39
C ILE A 17 9.38 0.85 -0.88
N ALA A 18 8.19 0.49 -0.42
CA ALA A 18 7.83 0.23 0.97
C ALA A 18 6.84 -0.93 0.95
N ASP A 19 7.33 -2.16 1.08
CA ASP A 19 6.47 -3.32 0.85
C ASP A 19 6.71 -4.43 1.86
N TRP A 20 5.67 -5.25 2.05
CA TRP A 20 5.71 -6.39 2.95
C TRP A 20 6.69 -7.44 2.45
N THR A 21 7.67 -7.81 3.26
CA THR A 21 8.66 -8.84 2.89
C THR A 21 8.03 -10.22 2.68
N HIS A 22 6.85 -10.45 3.26
CA HIS A 22 6.04 -11.67 3.13
C HIS A 22 4.88 -11.52 2.14
N GLY A 23 4.77 -10.40 1.42
CA GLY A 23 3.70 -10.11 0.49
C GLY A 23 3.65 -11.10 -0.69
N HIS A 24 2.44 -11.42 -1.15
CA HIS A 24 2.23 -12.34 -2.28
C HIS A 24 2.84 -11.81 -3.58
N HIS A 25 2.85 -10.50 -3.77
CA HIS A 25 3.38 -9.84 -4.96
C HIS A 25 4.78 -9.24 -4.78
N TYR A 26 5.40 -9.43 -3.61
CA TYR A 26 6.74 -8.90 -3.32
C TYR A 26 7.76 -9.24 -4.42
N GLY A 27 7.79 -10.49 -4.86
CA GLY A 27 8.68 -10.92 -5.94
C GLY A 27 8.40 -10.23 -7.28
N ASP A 28 7.15 -9.95 -7.60
CA ASP A 28 6.75 -9.26 -8.84
C ASP A 28 7.09 -7.77 -8.78
N VAL A 29 6.93 -7.15 -7.61
CA VAL A 29 7.37 -5.76 -7.35
C VAL A 29 8.88 -5.65 -7.53
N MET A 30 9.66 -6.55 -6.93
CA MET A 30 11.11 -6.56 -7.06
C MET A 30 11.59 -6.80 -8.49
N LYS A 31 10.99 -7.73 -9.23
CA LYS A 31 11.28 -7.95 -10.66
C LYS A 31 10.97 -6.72 -11.52
N ARG A 32 9.86 -6.04 -11.21
CA ARG A 32 9.50 -4.78 -11.90
C ARG A 32 10.54 -3.70 -11.63
N LEU A 33 10.90 -3.46 -10.38
CA LEU A 33 11.96 -2.51 -10.02
C LEU A 33 13.29 -2.85 -10.73
N GLY A 34 13.68 -4.12 -10.76
CA GLY A 34 14.87 -4.58 -11.47
C GLY A 34 14.88 -4.17 -12.94
N ARG A 35 13.74 -4.29 -13.64
CA ARG A 35 13.62 -3.88 -15.04
C ARG A 35 13.73 -2.37 -15.25
N TYR A 36 13.05 -1.57 -14.43
CA TYR A 36 13.04 -0.11 -14.57
C TYR A 36 14.34 0.53 -14.11
N LEU A 37 14.98 -0.01 -13.09
CA LEU A 37 16.25 0.47 -12.53
C LEU A 37 17.49 -0.21 -13.17
N LYS A 38 17.30 -1.04 -14.20
CA LYS A 38 18.37 -1.76 -14.92
C LYS A 38 19.23 -2.64 -13.99
N ASN A 39 18.56 -3.52 -13.23
CA ASN A 39 19.18 -4.41 -12.25
C ASN A 39 20.00 -3.65 -11.18
N PRO A 40 19.36 -2.86 -10.35
CA PRO A 40 20.02 -2.06 -9.33
C PRO A 40 20.66 -2.97 -8.26
N GLU A 41 21.77 -2.55 -7.73
CA GLU A 41 22.31 -3.12 -6.49
C GLU A 41 21.59 -2.47 -5.31
N PHE A 42 20.95 -3.31 -4.49
CA PHE A 42 20.37 -2.86 -3.23
C PHE A 42 21.43 -2.98 -2.15
N THR A 43 21.90 -1.85 -1.68
CA THR A 43 22.90 -1.79 -0.61
C THR A 43 22.19 -1.52 0.72
N PRO A 44 22.31 -2.41 1.72
CA PRO A 44 21.85 -2.10 3.07
C PRO A 44 22.56 -0.87 3.63
N GLY A 45 21.79 0.04 4.22
CA GLY A 45 22.40 1.24 4.80
C GLY A 45 21.37 2.30 5.18
N HIS A 46 21.89 3.39 5.69
CA HIS A 46 21.12 4.57 6.07
C HIS A 46 20.90 5.47 4.85
N HIS A 47 19.65 5.86 4.65
CA HIS A 47 19.28 6.84 3.64
C HIS A 47 18.19 7.76 4.22
N PRO A 48 18.32 9.11 4.10
CA PRO A 48 17.41 10.06 4.75
C PRO A 48 15.92 9.81 4.40
N VAL A 49 15.62 9.41 3.15
CA VAL A 49 14.25 9.10 2.73
C VAL A 49 13.73 7.84 3.42
N ASN A 50 14.55 6.80 3.59
CA ASN A 50 14.15 5.59 4.31
C ASN A 50 13.93 5.87 5.80
N GLU A 51 14.80 6.67 6.42
CA GLU A 51 14.66 7.06 7.82
C GLU A 51 13.37 7.84 8.06
N ARG A 52 13.08 8.82 7.19
CA ARG A 52 11.83 9.57 7.22
C ARG A 52 10.62 8.66 6.99
N ALA A 53 10.67 7.73 6.03
CA ALA A 53 9.59 6.78 5.79
C ALA A 53 9.35 5.87 7.00
N ALA A 54 10.40 5.39 7.66
CA ALA A 54 10.29 4.59 8.87
C ALA A 54 9.66 5.39 10.03
N GLU A 55 10.06 6.65 10.21
CA GLU A 55 9.49 7.55 11.21
C GLU A 55 8.01 7.81 10.95
N GLU A 56 7.64 8.18 9.72
CA GLU A 56 6.25 8.45 9.34
C GLU A 56 5.36 7.19 9.47
N LEU A 57 5.87 6.01 9.14
CA LEU A 57 5.17 4.75 9.38
C LEU A 57 4.99 4.46 10.88
N ALA A 58 6.01 4.71 11.70
CA ALA A 58 5.90 4.56 13.15
C ALA A 58 4.83 5.50 13.72
N GLU A 59 4.83 6.78 13.31
CA GLU A 59 3.80 7.75 13.70
C GLU A 59 2.39 7.33 13.26
N TYR A 60 2.25 6.73 12.05
CA TYR A 60 0.98 6.20 11.58
C TYR A 60 0.47 5.07 12.48
N PHE A 61 1.32 4.09 12.79
CA PHE A 61 0.93 2.97 13.67
C PHE A 61 0.68 3.40 15.12
N ASP A 62 1.29 4.49 15.56
CA ASP A 62 1.00 5.14 16.86
C ASP A 62 -0.29 5.99 16.84
N GLY A 63 -0.98 6.10 15.70
CA GLY A 63 -2.19 6.92 15.55
C GLY A 63 -1.95 8.43 15.49
N LYS A 64 -0.67 8.85 15.38
CA LYS A 64 -0.28 10.27 15.36
C LYS A 64 -0.29 10.87 13.96
N ARG A 65 -0.16 10.04 12.91
CA ARG A 65 -0.11 10.45 11.50
C ARG A 65 -1.26 9.86 10.71
N LYS A 66 -1.87 10.68 9.86
CA LYS A 66 -2.95 10.29 8.94
C LYS A 66 -2.60 10.48 7.47
N VAL A 67 -1.59 11.28 7.18
CA VAL A 67 -1.13 11.62 5.82
C VAL A 67 0.38 11.49 5.77
N PHE A 68 0.88 10.81 4.75
CA PHE A 68 2.32 10.68 4.48
C PHE A 68 2.80 11.84 3.62
N ASP A 69 4.02 12.33 3.90
CA ASP A 69 4.68 13.40 3.15
C ASP A 69 6.05 12.90 2.66
N LEU A 70 6.04 11.95 1.74
CA LEU A 70 7.21 11.26 1.22
C LEU A 70 7.34 11.46 -0.29
N PRO A 71 8.56 11.64 -0.82
CA PRO A 71 8.79 11.68 -2.26
C PRO A 71 8.68 10.28 -2.83
N LEU A 72 7.52 9.90 -3.39
CA LEU A 72 7.26 8.59 -3.98
C LEU A 72 7.66 8.56 -5.46
N ILE A 73 8.43 7.57 -5.86
CA ILE A 73 8.84 7.35 -7.24
C ILE A 73 8.17 6.09 -7.77
N TYR A 74 7.22 6.24 -8.67
CA TYR A 74 6.46 5.15 -9.25
C TYR A 74 7.17 4.55 -10.47
N TYR A 75 7.62 3.31 -10.34
CA TYR A 75 8.12 2.48 -11.44
C TYR A 75 7.04 1.49 -11.87
N GLY A 76 6.44 1.70 -13.02
CA GLY A 76 5.35 0.89 -13.55
C GLY A 76 4.87 1.39 -14.92
N THR A 77 3.89 0.69 -15.49
CA THR A 77 3.22 1.14 -16.73
C THR A 77 2.45 2.42 -16.45
N GLU A 78 2.12 3.18 -17.50
CA GLU A 78 1.31 4.41 -17.37
C GLU A 78 -0.06 4.13 -16.73
N PHE A 79 -0.65 2.95 -17.03
CA PHE A 79 -1.90 2.53 -16.39
C PHE A 79 -1.71 2.28 -14.88
N GLN A 80 -0.67 1.55 -14.49
CA GLN A 80 -0.37 1.29 -13.07
C GLN A 80 -0.14 2.59 -12.29
N LYS A 81 0.66 3.50 -12.84
CA LYS A 81 0.93 4.81 -12.22
C LYS A 81 -0.35 5.61 -11.99
N LYS A 82 -1.26 5.64 -12.98
CA LYS A 82 -2.56 6.30 -12.84
C LYS A 82 -3.42 5.66 -11.75
N VAL A 83 -3.45 4.33 -11.67
CA VAL A 83 -4.16 3.61 -10.61
C VAL A 83 -3.61 3.99 -9.24
N TRP A 84 -2.28 3.95 -9.06
CA TRP A 84 -1.65 4.27 -7.78
C TRP A 84 -1.85 5.73 -7.37
N GLN A 85 -1.81 6.68 -8.29
CA GLN A 85 -2.10 8.10 -8.03
C GLN A 85 -3.54 8.31 -7.56
N VAL A 86 -4.52 7.66 -8.18
CA VAL A 86 -5.93 7.73 -7.74
C VAL A 86 -6.11 7.04 -6.39
N LEU A 87 -5.38 5.95 -6.14
CA LEU A 87 -5.38 5.23 -4.88
C LEU A 87 -4.78 6.07 -3.74
N GLU A 88 -3.66 6.75 -4.00
CA GLU A 88 -3.00 7.65 -3.05
C GLU A 88 -3.94 8.76 -2.55
N ALA A 89 -4.86 9.21 -3.40
CA ALA A 89 -5.84 10.24 -3.08
C ALA A 89 -7.03 9.74 -2.21
N VAL A 90 -7.11 8.45 -1.88
CA VAL A 90 -8.16 7.91 -1.00
C VAL A 90 -7.90 8.35 0.44
N PRO A 91 -8.80 9.13 1.07
CA PRO A 91 -8.54 9.72 2.38
C PRO A 91 -8.40 8.69 3.51
N TYR A 92 -7.70 9.08 4.57
CA TYR A 92 -7.66 8.32 5.84
C TYR A 92 -9.06 8.10 6.39
N ALA A 93 -9.27 6.93 7.01
CA ALA A 93 -10.54 6.52 7.60
C ALA A 93 -11.72 6.56 6.60
N THR A 94 -11.46 6.24 5.34
CA THR A 94 -12.48 6.01 4.31
C THR A 94 -12.19 4.72 3.55
N THR A 95 -13.21 4.19 2.89
CA THR A 95 -13.07 3.04 1.98
C THR A 95 -13.52 3.41 0.57
N THR A 96 -13.05 2.66 -0.39
CA THR A 96 -13.48 2.73 -1.79
C THR A 96 -13.57 1.31 -2.36
N THR A 97 -14.06 1.17 -3.57
CA THR A 97 -14.13 -0.10 -4.27
C THR A 97 -13.30 -0.07 -5.57
N TYR A 98 -12.91 -1.25 -6.07
CA TYR A 98 -12.23 -1.35 -7.37
C TYR A 98 -13.05 -0.72 -8.50
N ARG A 99 -14.38 -0.83 -8.42
CA ARG A 99 -15.30 -0.21 -9.37
C ARG A 99 -15.26 1.32 -9.29
N GLU A 100 -15.28 1.88 -8.10
CA GLU A 100 -15.19 3.33 -7.91
C GLU A 100 -13.85 3.89 -8.39
N LEU A 101 -12.74 3.20 -8.12
CA LEU A 101 -11.43 3.56 -8.66
C LEU A 101 -11.44 3.54 -10.21
N ALA A 102 -12.04 2.50 -10.83
CA ALA A 102 -12.18 2.42 -12.27
C ALA A 102 -13.04 3.57 -12.83
N MET A 103 -14.11 3.96 -12.13
CA MET A 103 -14.92 5.12 -12.50
C MET A 103 -14.14 6.43 -12.42
N ARG A 104 -13.35 6.65 -11.36
CA ARG A 104 -12.49 7.82 -11.21
C ARG A 104 -11.45 7.90 -12.34
N LEU A 105 -10.96 6.76 -12.80
CA LEU A 105 -10.05 6.64 -13.95
C LEU A 105 -10.75 6.82 -15.31
N ARG A 106 -12.09 7.01 -15.33
CA ARG A 106 -12.93 7.02 -16.55
C ARG A 106 -12.85 5.72 -17.36
N MET A 107 -12.63 4.60 -16.69
CA MET A 107 -12.49 3.26 -17.25
C MET A 107 -13.43 2.26 -16.53
N PRO A 108 -14.76 2.47 -16.52
CA PRO A 108 -15.70 1.73 -15.66
C PRO A 108 -15.73 0.22 -15.90
N GLN A 109 -15.30 -0.23 -17.08
CA GLN A 109 -15.23 -1.66 -17.43
C GLN A 109 -13.92 -2.33 -16.97
N SER A 110 -12.99 -1.56 -16.39
CA SER A 110 -11.63 -2.01 -16.08
C SER A 110 -11.41 -2.39 -14.62
N ALA A 111 -12.46 -2.64 -13.84
CA ALA A 111 -12.35 -2.92 -12.40
C ALA A 111 -11.39 -4.09 -12.08
N ARG A 112 -11.38 -5.15 -12.92
CA ARG A 112 -10.43 -6.28 -12.77
C ARG A 112 -8.98 -5.85 -13.00
N ALA A 113 -8.72 -5.08 -14.06
CA ALA A 113 -7.38 -4.56 -14.35
C ALA A 113 -6.91 -3.57 -13.28
N VAL A 114 -7.80 -2.73 -12.76
CA VAL A 114 -7.55 -1.85 -11.61
C VAL A 114 -7.18 -2.68 -10.39
N GLY A 115 -7.93 -3.74 -10.09
CA GLY A 115 -7.61 -4.65 -8.99
C GLY A 115 -6.23 -5.27 -9.10
N ALA A 116 -5.83 -5.73 -10.30
CA ALA A 116 -4.49 -6.26 -10.54
C ALA A 116 -3.41 -5.19 -10.32
N ALA A 117 -3.63 -3.95 -10.75
CA ALA A 117 -2.69 -2.85 -10.51
C ALA A 117 -2.61 -2.45 -9.03
N VAL A 118 -3.74 -2.44 -8.31
CA VAL A 118 -3.79 -2.22 -6.85
C VAL A 118 -2.98 -3.27 -6.10
N GLY A 119 -3.09 -4.55 -6.49
CA GLY A 119 -2.29 -5.64 -5.91
C GLY A 119 -0.78 -5.52 -6.13
N LEU A 120 -0.35 -4.76 -7.13
CA LEU A 120 1.06 -4.49 -7.43
C LEU A 120 1.55 -3.14 -6.89
N ASN A 121 0.82 -2.53 -5.96
CA ASN A 121 1.22 -1.30 -5.28
C ASN A 121 2.58 -1.48 -4.60
N PRO A 122 3.59 -0.63 -4.92
CA PRO A 122 4.92 -0.77 -4.32
C PRO A 122 5.08 -0.07 -2.97
N PHE A 123 4.02 0.57 -2.45
CA PHE A 123 4.06 1.39 -1.23
C PHE A 123 2.96 0.97 -0.26
N ALA A 124 3.12 -0.20 0.36
CA ALA A 124 2.20 -0.71 1.37
C ALA A 124 1.98 0.33 2.49
N VAL A 125 0.76 0.46 2.95
CA VAL A 125 0.30 1.45 3.96
C VAL A 125 0.32 2.89 3.44
N ILE A 126 1.44 3.36 2.88
CA ILE A 126 1.63 4.74 2.40
C ILE A 126 0.65 5.05 1.26
N VAL A 127 0.57 4.18 0.27
CA VAL A 127 -0.49 4.21 -0.76
C VAL A 127 -1.56 3.20 -0.34
N PRO A 128 -2.78 3.64 -0.01
CA PRO A 128 -3.69 2.91 0.86
C PRO A 128 -4.51 1.82 0.13
N CYS A 129 -3.86 0.80 -0.42
CA CYS A 129 -4.55 -0.32 -1.05
C CYS A 129 -5.42 -1.14 -0.05
N HIS A 130 -5.15 -1.04 1.26
CA HIS A 130 -6.00 -1.62 2.31
C HIS A 130 -7.40 -0.98 2.39
N ARG A 131 -7.59 0.26 1.89
CA ARG A 131 -8.88 0.97 1.86
C ARG A 131 -9.78 0.51 0.69
N VAL A 132 -9.30 -0.37 -0.19
CA VAL A 132 -10.09 -0.87 -1.33
C VAL A 132 -10.81 -2.16 -0.95
N LEU A 133 -12.13 -2.16 -1.07
CA LEU A 133 -13.02 -3.28 -0.75
C LEU A 133 -13.67 -3.85 -2.02
N GLY A 134 -14.26 -5.03 -1.89
CA GLY A 134 -15.22 -5.53 -2.88
C GLY A 134 -16.47 -4.65 -2.93
N THR A 135 -17.24 -4.72 -4.01
CA THR A 135 -18.51 -3.97 -4.17
C THR A 135 -19.58 -4.40 -3.17
N ASP A 136 -19.47 -5.59 -2.61
CA ASP A 136 -20.30 -6.13 -1.54
C ASP A 136 -19.78 -5.79 -0.12
N GLY A 137 -18.72 -4.97 -0.03
CA GLY A 137 -18.06 -4.62 1.22
C GLY A 137 -17.07 -5.67 1.73
N SER A 138 -16.85 -6.76 0.99
CA SER A 138 -15.94 -7.83 1.39
C SER A 138 -14.48 -7.36 1.42
N LEU A 139 -13.72 -7.88 2.38
CA LEU A 139 -12.27 -7.67 2.48
C LEU A 139 -11.56 -8.55 1.45
N THR A 140 -11.67 -8.20 0.17
CA THR A 140 -10.97 -8.91 -0.90
C THR A 140 -9.49 -8.56 -0.93
N GLY A 141 -8.68 -9.51 -1.37
CA GLY A 141 -7.25 -9.47 -1.67
C GLY A 141 -6.42 -8.31 -1.11
N TYR A 142 -5.41 -8.63 -0.34
CA TYR A 142 -4.42 -7.67 0.12
C TYR A 142 -3.05 -8.34 0.12
N ASP A 143 -2.03 -7.65 -0.37
CA ASP A 143 -0.69 -8.24 -0.54
C ASP A 143 -0.07 -8.66 0.80
N GLY A 144 -0.22 -7.83 1.83
CA GLY A 144 0.20 -8.15 3.20
C GLY A 144 -0.67 -9.19 3.93
N GLY A 145 -1.65 -9.77 3.24
CA GLY A 145 -2.58 -10.75 3.81
C GLY A 145 -3.82 -10.15 4.48
N PHE A 146 -4.81 -11.00 4.68
CA PHE A 146 -6.12 -10.60 5.22
C PHE A 146 -6.03 -9.99 6.63
N ALA A 147 -5.19 -10.57 7.50
CA ALA A 147 -4.99 -10.08 8.87
C ALA A 147 -4.44 -8.65 8.90
N ALA A 148 -3.44 -8.36 8.05
CA ALA A 148 -2.88 -7.01 7.94
C ALA A 148 -3.92 -6.01 7.42
N LYS A 149 -4.72 -6.38 6.42
CA LYS A 149 -5.80 -5.52 5.91
C LYS A 149 -6.84 -5.22 7.00
N LYS A 150 -7.29 -6.24 7.72
CA LYS A 150 -8.25 -6.09 8.82
C LYS A 150 -7.68 -5.18 9.92
N PHE A 151 -6.41 -5.38 10.28
CA PHE A 151 -5.73 -4.54 11.27
C PHE A 151 -5.67 -3.07 10.84
N LEU A 152 -5.25 -2.78 9.59
CA LEU A 152 -5.13 -1.42 9.08
C LEU A 152 -6.48 -0.70 9.01
N LEU A 153 -7.54 -1.40 8.57
CA LEU A 153 -8.90 -0.86 8.57
C LEU A 153 -9.41 -0.60 9.99
N ALA A 154 -9.16 -1.51 10.93
CA ALA A 154 -9.53 -1.33 12.33
C ALA A 154 -8.72 -0.19 12.98
N HIS A 155 -7.45 -0.04 12.63
CA HIS A 155 -6.61 1.06 13.10
C HIS A 155 -7.15 2.42 12.67
N GLU A 156 -7.64 2.52 11.43
CA GLU A 156 -8.19 3.76 10.90
C GLU A 156 -9.66 3.99 11.28
N MET A 157 -10.45 2.93 11.37
CA MET A 157 -11.91 2.96 11.55
C MET A 157 -12.38 1.88 12.54
N PRO A 158 -12.01 1.97 13.82
CA PRO A 158 -12.30 0.93 14.80
C PRO A 158 -13.80 0.66 14.99
N ASP A 159 -14.65 1.67 14.81
CA ASP A 159 -16.10 1.52 14.96
C ASP A 159 -16.73 0.71 13.81
N LEU A 160 -16.13 0.73 12.62
CA LEU A 160 -16.62 0.01 11.43
C LEU A 160 -15.96 -1.36 11.26
N PHE A 161 -14.72 -1.49 11.70
CA PHE A 161 -13.91 -2.71 11.58
C PHE A 161 -13.34 -3.09 12.96
N PRO A 162 -14.17 -3.50 13.94
CA PRO A 162 -13.66 -3.87 15.25
C PRO A 162 -12.72 -5.07 15.12
N LEU A 163 -11.58 -5.01 15.79
CA LEU A 163 -10.77 -6.20 16.02
C LEU A 163 -11.56 -7.05 17.03
N GLU A 164 -11.89 -8.28 16.66
CA GLU A 164 -12.46 -9.23 17.61
C GLU A 164 -11.43 -9.41 18.73
N THR A 165 -11.73 -8.93 19.91
CA THR A 165 -11.06 -9.38 21.12
C THR A 165 -11.48 -10.83 21.27
N GLU A 166 -10.57 -11.77 21.00
CA GLU A 166 -10.74 -13.14 21.50
C GLU A 166 -10.91 -13.03 23.00
N LEU A 167 -12.17 -13.15 23.44
CA LEU A 167 -12.44 -13.40 24.86
C LEU A 167 -11.78 -14.74 25.19
N PRO A 168 -10.81 -14.80 26.11
CA PRO A 168 -10.32 -16.07 26.55
C PRO A 168 -11.50 -16.83 27.20
N LEU A 169 -11.77 -18.02 26.67
CA LEU A 169 -12.67 -19.00 27.28
C LEU A 169 -12.18 -19.41 28.64
#